data_90d2f4294104674eef0a1cf6415eae54
#
_entry.id   90d2f4294104674eef0a1cf6415eae54
#
_cell.length_a   1.000
_cell.length_b   1.000
_cell.length_c   1.000
_cell.angle_alpha   90.00
_cell.angle_beta   90.00
_cell.angle_gamma   90.00
#
_symmetry.space_group_name_H-M   'P 1'
#
loop_
_entity.id
_entity.type
_entity.pdbx_description
1 polymer ?
#
loop_
_entity_poly.entity_id
_entity_poly.type
_entity_poly.pdbx_seq_one_letter_code
_entity_poly.pdbx_strand_id
1 'polypeptide(L)'
;ALLSSMTSKKLQAAIESAKQDESKAMLLRFAIAKAEKGHLVDASIIAEAKSLLPATRELKAAMTTAQEDKNLAVFATVISKAKMEQLVDVSAISEAETTLEALATEKLRADLQSAKEKHHFLNIRSVIAKAEKQKWAGKETIDEAKATLAVEVAEALRRAMEERDLQQLRLALKVSEELEASAAATAANTGGGAAAAAQKE
;
A
#
# COMPACT_ATOMS: atom_id res chain seq x y z
N ALA A 1 19.24 -37.30 -1.38
CA ALA A 1 19.31 -37.12 -2.84
C ALA A 1 18.09 -37.70 -3.56
N LEU A 2 17.67 -38.96 -3.37
CA LEU A 2 16.53 -39.59 -4.04
C LEU A 2 15.17 -38.95 -3.75
N LEU A 3 14.88 -38.62 -2.49
CA LEU A 3 13.62 -37.97 -2.09
C LEU A 3 13.48 -36.53 -2.66
N SER A 4 14.58 -35.79 -2.72
CA SER A 4 14.63 -34.46 -3.34
C SER A 4 14.32 -34.54 -4.84
N SER A 5 14.95 -35.45 -5.55
CA SER A 5 14.72 -35.68 -6.99
C SER A 5 13.27 -36.08 -7.28
N MET A 6 12.67 -36.94 -6.44
CA MET A 6 11.28 -37.36 -6.62
C MET A 6 10.27 -36.27 -6.35
N THR A 7 10.50 -35.41 -5.33
CA THR A 7 9.61 -34.28 -5.04
C THR A 7 9.72 -33.20 -6.11
N SER A 8 10.90 -32.89 -6.60
CA SER A 8 11.13 -31.98 -7.71
C SER A 8 10.41 -32.42 -8.99
N LYS A 9 10.57 -33.71 -9.38
CA LYS A 9 9.88 -34.27 -10.54
C LYS A 9 8.35 -34.23 -10.42
N LYS A 10 7.81 -34.49 -9.22
CA LYS A 10 6.35 -34.37 -8.97
C LYS A 10 5.85 -32.96 -9.07
N LEU A 11 6.60 -31.99 -8.55
CA LEU A 11 6.24 -30.60 -8.67
C LEU A 11 6.29 -30.13 -10.13
N GLN A 12 7.34 -30.50 -10.88
CA GLN A 12 7.44 -30.20 -12.32
C GLN A 12 6.29 -30.79 -13.12
N ALA A 13 5.90 -32.05 -12.86
CA ALA A 13 4.74 -32.66 -13.50
C ALA A 13 3.42 -31.95 -13.16
N ALA A 14 3.27 -31.47 -11.92
CA ALA A 14 2.10 -30.67 -11.52
C ALA A 14 2.09 -29.29 -12.20
N ILE A 15 3.25 -28.66 -12.38
CA ILE A 15 3.42 -27.40 -13.14
C ILE A 15 2.96 -27.60 -14.58
N GLU A 16 3.49 -28.59 -15.28
CA GLU A 16 3.10 -28.87 -16.68
C GLU A 16 1.61 -29.19 -16.81
N SER A 17 1.06 -29.93 -15.86
CA SER A 17 -0.36 -30.26 -15.82
C SER A 17 -1.24 -29.01 -15.61
N ALA A 18 -0.82 -28.07 -14.73
CA ALA A 18 -1.54 -26.84 -14.47
C ALA A 18 -1.43 -25.80 -15.61
N LYS A 19 -0.34 -25.85 -16.40
CA LYS A 19 -0.20 -25.04 -17.61
C LYS A 19 -1.22 -25.45 -18.69
N GLN A 20 -1.58 -26.75 -18.72
CA GLN A 20 -2.54 -27.27 -19.71
C GLN A 20 -3.99 -27.17 -19.27
N ASP A 21 -4.25 -27.24 -17.95
CA ASP A 21 -5.60 -27.31 -17.39
C ASP A 21 -5.68 -26.60 -16.03
N GLU A 22 -6.38 -25.46 -15.98
CA GLU A 22 -6.58 -24.67 -14.75
C GLU A 22 -7.33 -25.44 -13.66
N SER A 23 -8.15 -26.42 -14.01
CA SER A 23 -8.87 -27.24 -13.02
C SER A 23 -7.91 -28.01 -12.09
N LYS A 24 -6.66 -28.19 -12.52
CA LYS A 24 -5.60 -28.88 -11.77
C LYS A 24 -4.86 -27.99 -10.77
N ALA A 25 -5.29 -26.73 -10.58
CA ALA A 25 -4.71 -25.80 -9.60
C ALA A 25 -4.67 -26.37 -8.17
N MET A 26 -5.68 -27.18 -7.79
CA MET A 26 -5.69 -27.87 -6.49
C MET A 26 -4.53 -28.87 -6.34
N LEU A 27 -4.23 -29.64 -7.39
CA LEU A 27 -3.09 -30.57 -7.37
C LEU A 27 -1.77 -29.81 -7.28
N LEU A 28 -1.65 -28.67 -7.97
CA LEU A 28 -0.48 -27.80 -7.89
C LEU A 28 -0.30 -27.23 -6.46
N ARG A 29 -1.39 -26.78 -5.81
CA ARG A 29 -1.37 -26.34 -4.41
C ARG A 29 -0.82 -27.42 -3.47
N PHE A 30 -1.30 -28.65 -3.58
CA PHE A 30 -0.81 -29.77 -2.78
C PHE A 30 0.68 -30.06 -3.03
N ALA A 31 1.10 -30.01 -4.30
CA ALA A 31 2.50 -30.25 -4.67
C ALA A 31 3.42 -29.17 -4.10
N ILE A 32 3.01 -27.90 -4.16
CA ILE A 32 3.74 -26.75 -3.56
C ILE A 32 3.85 -26.93 -2.04
N ALA A 33 2.73 -27.13 -1.34
CA ALA A 33 2.73 -27.28 0.11
C ALA A 33 3.63 -28.45 0.58
N LYS A 34 3.65 -29.54 -0.17
CA LYS A 34 4.53 -30.69 0.09
C LYS A 34 6.01 -30.38 -0.17
N ALA A 35 6.30 -29.60 -1.23
CA ALA A 35 7.65 -29.19 -1.57
C ALA A 35 8.22 -28.23 -0.52
N GLU A 36 7.45 -27.26 -0.06
CA GLU A 36 7.82 -26.31 0.99
C GLU A 36 8.08 -27.00 2.33
N LYS A 37 7.16 -27.89 2.75
CA LYS A 37 7.32 -28.64 4.01
C LYS A 37 8.54 -29.53 4.03
N GLY A 38 8.93 -30.03 2.86
CA GLY A 38 10.07 -30.94 2.73
C GLY A 38 11.43 -30.24 2.64
N HIS A 39 11.47 -28.92 2.34
CA HIS A 39 12.70 -28.14 2.05
C HIS A 39 13.64 -28.84 1.05
N LEU A 40 13.09 -29.63 0.12
CA LEU A 40 13.85 -30.51 -0.76
C LEU A 40 13.84 -30.03 -2.22
N VAL A 41 13.15 -28.93 -2.53
CA VAL A 41 12.99 -28.42 -3.89
C VAL A 41 13.55 -26.99 -3.95
N ASP A 42 14.14 -26.66 -5.08
CA ASP A 42 14.68 -25.34 -5.33
C ASP A 42 13.59 -24.25 -5.23
N ALA A 43 13.93 -23.15 -4.58
CA ALA A 43 13.01 -22.01 -4.39
C ALA A 43 12.51 -21.44 -5.73
N SER A 44 13.31 -21.49 -6.78
CA SER A 44 12.93 -21.03 -8.13
C SER A 44 11.77 -21.84 -8.73
N ILE A 45 11.78 -23.16 -8.54
CA ILE A 45 10.72 -24.07 -9.03
C ILE A 45 9.43 -23.86 -8.22
N ILE A 46 9.56 -23.60 -6.91
CA ILE A 46 8.41 -23.27 -6.05
C ILE A 46 7.80 -21.91 -6.47
N ALA A 47 8.62 -20.92 -6.76
CA ALA A 47 8.16 -19.59 -7.24
C ALA A 47 7.46 -19.73 -8.60
N GLU A 48 7.99 -20.49 -9.55
CA GLU A 48 7.33 -20.79 -10.82
C GLU A 48 5.96 -21.47 -10.59
N ALA A 49 5.91 -22.48 -9.73
CA ALA A 49 4.66 -23.14 -9.40
C ALA A 49 3.61 -22.19 -8.79
N LYS A 50 4.03 -21.31 -7.88
CA LYS A 50 3.15 -20.30 -7.27
C LYS A 50 2.65 -19.27 -8.29
N SER A 51 3.46 -18.91 -9.27
CA SER A 51 3.06 -17.95 -10.31
C SER A 51 1.90 -18.42 -11.18
N LEU A 52 1.70 -19.74 -11.26
CA LEU A 52 0.61 -20.38 -12.03
C LEU A 52 -0.70 -20.49 -11.25
N LEU A 53 -0.69 -20.22 -9.93
CA LEU A 53 -1.90 -20.32 -9.13
C LEU A 53 -2.91 -19.20 -9.50
N PRO A 54 -4.23 -19.51 -9.48
CA PRO A 54 -5.27 -18.55 -9.81
C PRO A 54 -5.17 -17.25 -8.99
N ALA A 55 -4.84 -17.35 -7.69
CA ALA A 55 -4.69 -16.19 -6.82
C ALA A 55 -3.55 -15.25 -7.27
N THR A 56 -2.44 -15.78 -7.79
CA THR A 56 -1.34 -14.97 -8.33
C THR A 56 -1.73 -14.32 -9.65
N ARG A 57 -2.48 -15.02 -10.49
CA ARG A 57 -3.00 -14.46 -11.74
C ARG A 57 -4.04 -13.36 -11.47
N GLU A 58 -4.96 -13.59 -10.50
CA GLU A 58 -5.93 -12.59 -10.05
C GLU A 58 -5.23 -11.33 -9.54
N LEU A 59 -4.17 -11.49 -8.75
CA LEU A 59 -3.37 -10.37 -8.24
C LEU A 59 -2.71 -9.57 -9.37
N LYS A 60 -2.10 -10.25 -10.35
CA LYS A 60 -1.46 -9.59 -11.51
C LYS A 60 -2.49 -8.89 -12.39
N ALA A 61 -3.64 -9.51 -12.64
CA ALA A 61 -4.73 -8.90 -13.40
C ALA A 61 -5.28 -7.66 -12.67
N ALA A 62 -5.48 -7.75 -11.35
CA ALA A 62 -5.92 -6.60 -10.55
C ALA A 62 -4.90 -5.46 -10.54
N MET A 63 -3.60 -5.78 -10.57
CA MET A 63 -2.53 -4.78 -10.69
C MET A 63 -2.60 -4.03 -12.02
N THR A 64 -2.77 -4.74 -13.14
CA THR A 64 -2.94 -4.12 -14.46
C THR A 64 -4.19 -3.24 -14.52
N THR A 65 -5.33 -3.77 -14.06
CA THR A 65 -6.60 -3.02 -14.00
C THR A 65 -6.47 -1.77 -13.12
N ALA A 66 -5.76 -1.86 -11.99
CA ALA A 66 -5.55 -0.71 -11.10
C ALA A 66 -4.69 0.39 -11.76
N GLN A 67 -3.75 0.01 -12.61
CA GLN A 67 -2.94 0.96 -13.40
C GLN A 67 -3.79 1.69 -14.44
N GLU A 68 -4.75 0.99 -15.05
CA GLU A 68 -5.64 1.55 -16.08
C GLU A 68 -6.78 2.38 -15.46
N ASP A 69 -7.56 1.78 -14.54
CA ASP A 69 -8.81 2.36 -14.00
C ASP A 69 -8.60 3.17 -12.73
N LYS A 70 -7.39 3.14 -12.13
CA LYS A 70 -7.04 3.79 -10.86
C LYS A 70 -7.96 3.42 -9.69
N ASN A 71 -8.57 2.23 -9.72
CA ASN A 71 -9.44 1.73 -8.65
C ASN A 71 -8.63 1.04 -7.54
N LEU A 72 -7.99 1.86 -6.71
CA LEU A 72 -7.10 1.40 -5.64
C LEU A 72 -7.82 0.57 -4.57
N ALA A 73 -9.12 0.79 -4.34
CA ALA A 73 -9.87 0.08 -3.30
C ALA A 73 -10.04 -1.42 -3.63
N VAL A 74 -10.39 -1.72 -4.89
CA VAL A 74 -10.49 -3.10 -5.37
C VAL A 74 -9.12 -3.76 -5.32
N PHE A 75 -8.09 -3.07 -5.80
CA PHE A 75 -6.72 -3.60 -5.79
C PHE A 75 -6.22 -3.91 -4.37
N ALA A 76 -6.41 -3.01 -3.41
CA ALA A 76 -6.05 -3.25 -2.01
C ALA A 76 -6.79 -4.46 -1.40
N THR A 77 -8.06 -4.69 -1.81
CA THR A 77 -8.82 -5.86 -1.37
C THR A 77 -8.25 -7.15 -1.93
N VAL A 78 -7.85 -7.16 -3.21
CA VAL A 78 -7.21 -8.33 -3.85
C VAL A 78 -5.86 -8.64 -3.20
N ILE A 79 -5.03 -7.62 -2.90
CA ILE A 79 -3.77 -7.81 -2.15
C ILE A 79 -4.05 -8.43 -0.78
N SER A 80 -5.04 -7.93 -0.04
CA SER A 80 -5.40 -8.45 1.28
C SER A 80 -5.85 -9.91 1.21
N LYS A 81 -6.64 -10.27 0.21
CA LYS A 81 -7.06 -11.65 -0.06
C LYS A 81 -5.86 -12.55 -0.38
N ALA A 82 -4.97 -12.08 -1.26
CA ALA A 82 -3.76 -12.80 -1.64
C ALA A 82 -2.84 -13.10 -0.43
N LYS A 83 -2.70 -12.15 0.50
CA LYS A 83 -1.96 -12.34 1.76
C LYS A 83 -2.57 -13.42 2.65
N MET A 84 -3.90 -13.47 2.73
CA MET A 84 -4.59 -14.48 3.55
C MET A 84 -4.44 -15.90 2.98
N GLU A 85 -4.34 -16.05 1.68
CA GLU A 85 -4.26 -17.36 1.03
C GLU A 85 -2.91 -18.07 1.21
N GLN A 86 -1.86 -17.42 1.74
CA GLN A 86 -0.50 -17.96 2.04
C GLN A 86 0.21 -18.70 0.88
N LEU A 87 -0.45 -18.87 -0.25
CA LEU A 87 0.03 -19.64 -1.41
C LEU A 87 0.54 -18.76 -2.55
N VAL A 88 0.33 -17.45 -2.45
CA VAL A 88 0.85 -16.47 -3.41
C VAL A 88 2.33 -16.24 -3.11
N ASP A 89 3.12 -16.05 -4.15
CA ASP A 89 4.53 -15.73 -3.99
C ASP A 89 4.70 -14.38 -3.26
N VAL A 90 5.57 -14.38 -2.25
CA VAL A 90 5.85 -13.19 -1.43
C VAL A 90 6.38 -12.04 -2.28
N SER A 91 7.15 -12.32 -3.32
CA SER A 91 7.66 -11.31 -4.25
C SER A 91 6.52 -10.64 -5.04
N ALA A 92 5.52 -11.41 -5.49
CA ALA A 92 4.37 -10.88 -6.20
C ALA A 92 3.49 -10.00 -5.30
N ILE A 93 3.35 -10.37 -4.02
CA ILE A 93 2.64 -9.54 -3.04
C ILE A 93 3.39 -8.23 -2.79
N SER A 94 4.72 -8.30 -2.61
CA SER A 94 5.55 -7.12 -2.40
C SER A 94 5.53 -6.17 -3.60
N GLU A 95 5.57 -6.70 -4.82
CA GLU A 95 5.43 -5.93 -6.05
C GLU A 95 4.06 -5.24 -6.14
N ALA A 96 2.98 -5.96 -5.79
CA ALA A 96 1.63 -5.40 -5.78
C ALA A 96 1.47 -4.29 -4.72
N GLU A 97 2.07 -4.45 -3.54
CA GLU A 97 2.06 -3.42 -2.49
C GLU A 97 2.82 -2.17 -2.91
N THR A 98 4.01 -2.34 -3.50
CA THR A 98 4.80 -1.22 -4.04
C THR A 98 4.04 -0.49 -5.14
N THR A 99 3.35 -1.23 -6.01
CA THR A 99 2.50 -0.64 -7.06
C THR A 99 1.31 0.11 -6.47
N LEU A 100 0.65 -0.44 -5.43
CA LEU A 100 -0.45 0.23 -4.74
C LEU A 100 0.01 1.56 -4.12
N GLU A 101 1.16 1.56 -3.45
CA GLU A 101 1.74 2.75 -2.84
C GLU A 101 2.09 3.81 -3.89
N ALA A 102 2.70 3.41 -5.01
CA ALA A 102 3.04 4.31 -6.10
C ALA A 102 1.78 4.96 -6.72
N LEU A 103 0.75 4.17 -7.02
CA LEU A 103 -0.51 4.66 -7.57
C LEU A 103 -1.28 5.54 -6.57
N ALA A 104 -1.27 5.19 -5.29
CA ALA A 104 -1.90 5.99 -4.24
C ALA A 104 -1.19 7.34 -4.06
N THR A 105 0.15 7.34 -4.14
CA THR A 105 0.97 8.55 -4.09
C THR A 105 0.71 9.46 -5.29
N GLU A 106 0.66 8.91 -6.51
CA GLU A 106 0.32 9.65 -7.72
C GLU A 106 -1.07 10.29 -7.62
N LYS A 107 -2.05 9.49 -7.17
CA LYS A 107 -3.42 9.98 -6.97
C LYS A 107 -3.49 11.09 -5.93
N LEU A 108 -2.81 10.92 -4.80
CA LEU A 108 -2.77 11.94 -3.75
C LEU A 108 -2.19 13.26 -4.28
N ARG A 109 -1.10 13.21 -5.04
CA ARG A 109 -0.50 14.40 -5.65
C ARG A 109 -1.43 15.07 -6.65
N ALA A 110 -2.13 14.30 -7.49
CA ALA A 110 -3.10 14.84 -8.44
C ALA A 110 -4.31 15.49 -7.73
N ASP A 111 -4.85 14.83 -6.70
CA ASP A 111 -5.97 15.36 -5.90
C ASP A 111 -5.56 16.64 -5.14
N LEU A 112 -4.32 16.71 -4.62
CA LEU A 112 -3.76 17.89 -3.98
C LEU A 112 -3.59 19.04 -4.96
N GLN A 113 -3.05 18.78 -6.15
CA GLN A 113 -2.88 19.79 -7.17
C GLN A 113 -4.24 20.40 -7.59
N SER A 114 -5.25 19.55 -7.81
CA SER A 114 -6.61 19.98 -8.13
C SER A 114 -7.25 20.80 -6.98
N ALA A 115 -7.00 20.42 -5.72
CA ALA A 115 -7.51 21.15 -4.56
C ALA A 115 -6.81 22.51 -4.41
N LYS A 116 -5.50 22.58 -4.70
CA LYS A 116 -4.69 23.79 -4.67
C LYS A 116 -5.14 24.82 -5.72
N GLU A 117 -5.42 24.38 -6.95
CA GLU A 117 -5.93 25.24 -8.02
C GLU A 117 -7.26 25.90 -7.66
N LYS A 118 -8.05 25.26 -6.82
CA LYS A 118 -9.32 25.82 -6.30
C LYS A 118 -9.13 26.74 -5.11
N HIS A 119 -7.91 26.95 -4.64
CA HIS A 119 -7.56 27.75 -3.45
C HIS A 119 -8.41 27.46 -2.21
N HIS A 120 -8.77 26.17 -2.01
CA HIS A 120 -9.69 25.76 -0.96
C HIS A 120 -9.00 24.79 0.00
N PHE A 121 -8.37 25.32 1.06
CA PHE A 121 -7.61 24.55 2.04
C PHE A 121 -8.42 23.40 2.69
N LEU A 122 -9.76 23.53 2.82
CA LEU A 122 -10.61 22.45 3.32
C LEU A 122 -10.64 21.24 2.39
N ASN A 123 -10.53 21.44 1.08
CA ASN A 123 -10.43 20.33 0.13
C ASN A 123 -9.10 19.60 0.30
N ILE A 124 -8.00 20.36 0.46
CA ILE A 124 -6.67 19.78 0.73
C ILE A 124 -6.71 18.95 2.02
N ARG A 125 -7.29 19.50 3.10
CA ARG A 125 -7.48 18.77 4.37
C ARG A 125 -8.27 17.48 4.19
N SER A 126 -9.37 17.52 3.44
CA SER A 126 -10.21 16.34 3.16
C SER A 126 -9.44 15.25 2.40
N VAL A 127 -8.62 15.64 1.41
CA VAL A 127 -7.77 14.73 0.63
C VAL A 127 -6.74 14.05 1.53
N ILE A 128 -6.07 14.82 2.40
CA ILE A 128 -5.08 14.28 3.36
C ILE A 128 -5.74 13.30 4.34
N ALA A 129 -6.87 13.69 4.96
CA ALA A 129 -7.58 12.82 5.90
C ALA A 129 -8.01 11.49 5.26
N LYS A 130 -8.41 11.52 3.99
CA LYS A 130 -8.73 10.32 3.22
C LYS A 130 -7.48 9.44 3.00
N ALA A 131 -6.35 10.03 2.63
CA ALA A 131 -5.10 9.30 2.41
C ALA A 131 -4.59 8.66 3.71
N GLU A 132 -4.64 9.36 4.83
CA GLU A 132 -4.28 8.84 6.16
C GLU A 132 -5.15 7.65 6.58
N LYS A 133 -6.47 7.75 6.33
CA LYS A 133 -7.41 6.66 6.63
C LYS A 133 -7.13 5.42 5.78
N GLN A 134 -6.78 5.58 4.53
CA GLN A 134 -6.51 4.48 3.61
C GLN A 134 -5.15 3.83 3.85
N LYS A 135 -4.17 4.57 4.35
CA LYS A 135 -2.79 4.11 4.64
C LYS A 135 -2.08 3.46 3.43
N TRP A 136 -2.46 3.84 2.22
CA TRP A 136 -1.85 3.30 0.99
C TRP A 136 -0.73 4.18 0.45
N ALA A 137 -0.80 5.49 0.68
CA ALA A 137 0.26 6.42 0.30
C ALA A 137 1.40 6.39 1.33
N GLY A 138 2.63 6.56 0.87
CA GLY A 138 3.81 6.64 1.72
C GLY A 138 3.73 7.80 2.72
N LYS A 139 4.32 7.59 3.90
CA LYS A 139 4.35 8.59 4.97
C LYS A 139 4.92 9.92 4.51
N GLU A 140 6.00 9.87 3.73
CA GLU A 140 6.70 11.05 3.20
C GLU A 140 5.77 11.92 2.35
N THR A 141 4.96 11.29 1.48
CA THR A 141 3.99 12.01 0.64
C THR A 141 2.85 12.62 1.46
N ILE A 142 2.43 11.96 2.54
CA ILE A 142 1.42 12.53 3.46
C ILE A 142 2.00 13.73 4.21
N ASP A 143 3.26 13.66 4.64
CA ASP A 143 3.94 14.76 5.32
C ASP A 143 4.16 15.96 4.38
N GLU A 144 4.52 15.73 3.10
CA GLU A 144 4.55 16.78 2.06
C GLU A 144 3.17 17.43 1.85
N ALA A 145 2.12 16.62 1.85
CA ALA A 145 0.74 17.10 1.72
C ALA A 145 0.33 18.00 2.90
N LYS A 146 0.71 17.64 4.13
CA LYS A 146 0.49 18.44 5.34
C LYS A 146 1.25 19.76 5.29
N ALA A 147 2.49 19.75 4.83
CA ALA A 147 3.26 20.98 4.63
C ALA A 147 2.58 21.90 3.62
N THR A 148 2.05 21.37 2.52
CA THR A 148 1.27 22.11 1.54
C THR A 148 0.02 22.71 2.17
N LEU A 149 -0.71 21.95 2.98
CA LEU A 149 -1.89 22.46 3.71
C LEU A 149 -1.52 23.61 4.65
N ALA A 150 -0.41 23.52 5.37
CA ALA A 150 0.04 24.58 6.27
C ALA A 150 0.27 25.91 5.53
N VAL A 151 0.88 25.86 4.35
CA VAL A 151 1.09 27.03 3.49
C VAL A 151 -0.24 27.63 3.03
N GLU A 152 -1.17 26.81 2.54
CA GLU A 152 -2.47 27.28 2.06
C GLU A 152 -3.34 27.85 3.20
N VAL A 153 -3.26 27.29 4.41
CA VAL A 153 -3.93 27.83 5.60
C VAL A 153 -3.34 29.17 6.00
N ALA A 154 -2.02 29.35 5.97
CA ALA A 154 -1.38 30.62 6.26
C ALA A 154 -1.79 31.72 5.25
N GLU A 155 -1.88 31.38 3.96
CA GLU A 155 -2.36 32.30 2.94
C GLU A 155 -3.85 32.62 3.10
N ALA A 156 -4.67 31.64 3.48
CA ALA A 156 -6.10 31.87 3.76
C ALA A 156 -6.30 32.77 4.98
N LEU A 157 -5.50 32.60 6.05
CA LEU A 157 -5.51 33.51 7.20
C LEU A 157 -5.18 34.93 6.79
N ARG A 158 -4.13 35.16 6.01
CA ARG A 158 -3.74 36.49 5.54
C ARG A 158 -4.86 37.16 4.73
N ARG A 159 -5.44 36.41 3.77
CA ARG A 159 -6.58 36.93 2.96
C ARG A 159 -7.79 37.26 3.83
N ALA A 160 -8.16 36.36 4.75
CA ALA A 160 -9.28 36.58 5.65
C ALA A 160 -9.10 37.81 6.57
N MET A 161 -7.85 38.10 6.97
CA MET A 161 -7.53 39.34 7.71
C MET A 161 -7.66 40.61 6.85
N GLU A 162 -7.16 40.54 5.60
CA GLU A 162 -7.25 41.66 4.64
C GLU A 162 -8.72 41.96 4.29
N GLU A 163 -9.53 40.94 4.05
CA GLU A 163 -10.95 41.04 3.69
C GLU A 163 -11.88 41.21 4.90
N ARG A 164 -11.33 41.13 6.12
CA ARG A 164 -12.09 41.14 7.40
C ARG A 164 -13.18 40.07 7.47
N ASP A 165 -12.97 38.92 6.84
CA ASP A 165 -13.89 37.77 6.86
C ASP A 165 -13.68 36.96 8.13
N LEU A 166 -14.51 37.23 9.16
CA LEU A 166 -14.44 36.52 10.44
C LEU A 166 -14.76 35.01 10.34
N GLN A 167 -15.55 34.59 9.35
CA GLN A 167 -15.91 33.20 9.18
C GLN A 167 -14.73 32.42 8.61
N GLN A 168 -14.11 32.91 7.55
CA GLN A 168 -12.90 32.29 6.98
C GLN A 168 -11.75 32.32 7.97
N LEU A 169 -11.58 33.37 8.74
CA LEU A 169 -10.57 33.47 9.77
C LEU A 169 -10.72 32.36 10.82
N ARG A 170 -11.94 32.14 11.34
CA ARG A 170 -12.24 31.09 12.32
C ARG A 170 -11.97 29.68 11.77
N LEU A 171 -12.35 29.43 10.52
CA LEU A 171 -12.13 28.14 9.86
C LEU A 171 -10.63 27.86 9.67
N ALA A 172 -9.88 28.83 9.20
CA ALA A 172 -8.45 28.69 8.98
C ALA A 172 -7.68 28.52 10.30
N LEU A 173 -8.03 29.25 11.37
CA LEU A 173 -7.47 29.09 12.70
C LEU A 173 -7.71 27.67 13.24
N LYS A 174 -8.92 27.16 13.13
CA LYS A 174 -9.24 25.80 13.57
C LYS A 174 -8.38 24.74 12.86
N VAL A 175 -8.17 24.86 11.55
CA VAL A 175 -7.32 23.93 10.80
C VAL A 175 -5.85 24.08 11.17
N SER A 176 -5.37 25.31 11.47
CA SER A 176 -4.02 25.54 11.97
C SER A 176 -3.78 24.83 13.31
N GLU A 177 -4.69 24.98 14.27
CA GLU A 177 -4.63 24.31 15.58
C GLU A 177 -4.59 22.77 15.45
N GLU A 178 -5.39 22.21 14.54
CA GLU A 178 -5.40 20.77 14.29
C GLU A 178 -4.08 20.28 13.67
N LEU A 179 -3.46 21.05 12.79
CA LEU A 179 -2.16 20.75 12.19
C LEU A 179 -1.05 20.77 13.27
N GLU A 180 -1.04 21.76 14.14
CA GLU A 180 -0.09 21.86 15.24
C GLU A 180 -0.23 20.69 16.22
N ALA A 181 -1.47 20.32 16.59
CA ALA A 181 -1.74 19.16 17.44
C ALA A 181 -1.28 17.85 16.79
N SER A 182 -1.49 17.69 15.48
CA SER A 182 -1.01 16.52 14.72
C SER A 182 0.52 16.45 14.67
N ALA A 183 1.19 17.58 14.47
CA ALA A 183 2.65 17.66 14.45
C ALA A 183 3.24 17.34 15.83
N ALA A 184 2.66 17.85 16.90
CA ALA A 184 3.08 17.58 18.29
C ALA A 184 2.93 16.09 18.64
N ALA A 185 1.81 15.45 18.25
CA ALA A 185 1.58 14.02 18.45
C ALA A 185 2.60 13.15 17.69
N THR A 186 2.99 13.56 16.50
CA THR A 186 3.99 12.85 15.69
C THR A 186 5.39 12.98 16.33
N ALA A 187 5.75 14.16 16.83
CA ALA A 187 7.03 14.41 17.51
C ALA A 187 7.15 13.63 18.82
N ALA A 188 6.06 13.53 19.60
CA ALA A 188 6.04 12.75 20.84
C ALA A 188 6.25 11.24 20.59
N ASN A 189 5.73 10.72 19.48
CA ASN A 189 5.84 9.31 19.14
C ASN A 189 7.23 8.92 18.59
N THR A 190 7.95 9.87 17.99
CA THR A 190 9.33 9.65 17.51
C THR A 190 10.37 9.80 18.62
N GLY A 191 10.11 10.62 19.66
CA GLY A 191 11.02 10.82 20.81
C GLY A 191 11.06 9.65 21.80
N GLY A 192 10.00 8.85 21.90
CA GLY A 192 9.91 7.73 22.85
C GLY A 192 10.76 6.50 22.49
N GLY A 193 11.15 6.35 21.21
CA GLY A 193 11.94 5.20 20.75
C GLY A 193 13.44 5.29 21.08
N ALA A 194 14.00 6.48 21.24
CA ALA A 194 15.42 6.67 21.48
C ALA A 194 15.81 6.47 22.97
N ALA A 195 14.89 6.71 23.91
CA ALA A 195 15.17 6.57 25.34
C ALA A 195 15.16 5.11 25.84
N ALA A 196 14.46 4.20 25.14
CA ALA A 196 14.39 2.79 25.54
C ALA A 196 15.61 1.96 25.12
N ALA A 197 16.43 2.43 24.17
CA ALA A 197 17.64 1.75 23.73
C ALA A 197 18.87 2.00 24.61
N ALA A 198 18.88 3.09 25.39
CA ALA A 198 20.02 3.50 26.21
C ALA A 198 20.06 2.89 27.66
N GLN A 199 19.10 2.04 28.02
CA GLN A 199 19.04 1.39 29.35
C GLN A 199 19.41 -0.10 29.34
N LYS A 200 20.03 -0.61 28.28
CA LYS A 200 20.49 -2.03 28.20
C LYS A 200 21.99 -2.14 27.90
N GLU A 201 22.82 -1.32 28.49
CA GLU A 201 24.27 -1.57 28.64
C GLU A 201 24.66 -1.67 30.10
#